data_cc8b71543cec304232d959295e3f77bf
#
_entry.id   cc8b71543cec304232d959295e3f77bf
#
_cell.length_a   1.000
_cell.length_b   1.000
_cell.length_c   1.000
_cell.angle_alpha   90.00
_cell.angle_beta   90.00
_cell.angle_gamma   90.00
#
_symmetry.space_group_name_H-M   'P 1'
#
loop_
_entity.id
_entity.type
_entity.pdbx_description
1 polymer ?
#
loop_
_entity_poly.entity_id
_entity_poly.type
_entity_poly.pdbx_seq_one_letter_code
_entity_poly.pdbx_strand_id
1 'polypeptide(L)'
;MAHKYAQIAFTQTVRSVQTHHNSRSGYASMDEGEDHNYLLSEHEAEFLAQRDSFYMASVNENDWPYLQHRGGPKGFMRVIDASTIGFADFSGNRQYVSTGNFKTNDRVALFFMDYPNRRRLKMFGRVKQVDDQDWEMLAQLEVDGYRATVERGFLISIEGFDWNCPQHITPRFSESEVDSVLAPILKENERLKASESPPIPAELGSGSLRLVISGIRQLTPNVRAYELRLDNGASLPEFKAGAHLKIPVQLTNGKITERHYSICSNPKRSDMYEIAVQKETDGNGGSQAIHQHFQLGQIVLCDEPAHYFQLHDDDRPAVLIAGGIGITPIKPMAQALQCRQVPFHLHYAGRTLAHMPFQDRLRRALHGQVSFYSQDTATRMDIANILKQAPTDALIYVCGPNRLLDDVIEQANTLGLDESRIVYERFIPPTKLAKPITVTFAKSEKTIRVKEDESILDAAINADIDVLYSCKTGQCKTCAVTVLEGKAEHNDTCLTTQDRDTQGLMCPCVSRATTDTLTLDL
;
A
#
# COMPACT_ATOMS: atom_id res chain seq x y z
N MET A 1 50.07 -14.77 15.77
CA MET A 1 48.67 -15.27 15.73
C MET A 1 47.77 -14.07 16.02
N ALA A 2 46.70 -13.91 15.33
CA ALA A 2 46.13 -12.61 15.09
C ALA A 2 44.60 -12.70 15.07
N HIS A 3 43.95 -11.76 14.47
CA HIS A 3 42.48 -11.66 14.36
C HIS A 3 41.89 -12.97 13.82
N LYS A 4 41.18 -13.75 14.67
CA LYS A 4 40.70 -15.11 14.32
C LYS A 4 39.77 -15.14 13.11
N TYR A 5 38.90 -14.15 12.97
CA TYR A 5 38.05 -14.04 11.78
C TYR A 5 38.91 -13.89 10.50
N ALA A 6 39.96 -13.07 10.54
CA ALA A 6 40.84 -12.86 9.38
C ALA A 6 41.63 -14.13 9.02
N GLN A 7 42.03 -14.95 10.00
CA GLN A 7 42.69 -16.24 9.75
C GLN A 7 41.80 -17.18 8.92
N ILE A 8 40.48 -17.17 9.15
CA ILE A 8 39.53 -17.99 8.42
C ILE A 8 39.17 -17.35 7.08
N ALA A 9 38.87 -16.04 7.05
CA ALA A 9 38.35 -15.35 5.88
C ALA A 9 39.43 -14.99 4.84
N PHE A 10 40.68 -14.69 5.28
CA PHE A 10 41.75 -14.25 4.39
C PHE A 10 42.60 -15.42 3.92
N THR A 11 42.03 -16.25 3.06
CA THR A 11 42.73 -17.35 2.40
C THR A 11 43.88 -16.80 1.55
N GLN A 12 44.79 -17.66 1.08
CA GLN A 12 45.87 -17.28 0.20
C GLN A 12 45.37 -16.52 -1.04
N THR A 13 44.28 -16.98 -1.65
CA THR A 13 43.66 -16.33 -2.80
C THR A 13 43.12 -14.94 -2.44
N VAL A 14 42.44 -14.79 -1.30
CA VAL A 14 41.93 -13.48 -0.83
C VAL A 14 43.08 -12.52 -0.59
N ARG A 15 44.16 -12.96 0.05
CA ARG A 15 45.39 -12.14 0.26
C ARG A 15 46.04 -11.70 -1.06
N SER A 16 46.05 -12.57 -2.06
CA SER A 16 46.55 -12.24 -3.41
C SER A 16 45.70 -11.13 -4.05
N VAL A 17 44.36 -11.21 -3.95
CA VAL A 17 43.44 -10.18 -4.44
C VAL A 17 43.63 -8.86 -3.69
N GLN A 18 43.77 -8.91 -2.37
CA GLN A 18 44.05 -7.71 -1.56
C GLN A 18 45.36 -7.03 -2.00
N THR A 19 46.40 -7.82 -2.31
CA THR A 19 47.67 -7.30 -2.80
C THR A 19 47.53 -6.66 -4.17
N HIS A 20 46.81 -7.31 -5.09
CA HIS A 20 46.52 -6.77 -6.42
C HIS A 20 45.80 -5.42 -6.38
N HIS A 21 44.87 -5.24 -5.43
CA HIS A 21 44.13 -3.98 -5.25
C HIS A 21 44.78 -3.02 -4.25
N ASN A 22 46.01 -3.24 -3.83
CA ASN A 22 46.78 -2.40 -2.90
C ASN A 22 46.09 -2.20 -1.53
N SER A 23 45.19 -3.10 -1.12
CA SER A 23 44.48 -3.03 0.16
C SER A 23 45.12 -3.88 1.28
N ARG A 24 46.09 -4.76 0.92
CA ARG A 24 46.69 -5.70 1.88
C ARG A 24 47.39 -5.02 3.06
N SER A 25 48.07 -3.89 2.82
CA SER A 25 48.78 -3.15 3.86
C SER A 25 47.82 -2.66 4.98
N GLY A 26 46.58 -2.30 4.63
CA GLY A 26 45.57 -1.89 5.60
C GLY A 26 45.08 -3.00 6.51
N TYR A 27 45.27 -4.27 6.12
CA TYR A 27 44.90 -5.46 6.88
C TYR A 27 46.06 -6.24 7.46
N ALA A 28 47.28 -5.77 7.28
CA ALA A 28 48.48 -6.48 7.74
C ALA A 28 48.54 -6.64 9.27
N SER A 29 48.06 -5.64 10.01
CA SER A 29 47.96 -5.68 11.48
C SER A 29 47.03 -6.79 12.01
N MET A 30 46.09 -7.27 11.19
CA MET A 30 45.21 -8.39 11.58
C MET A 30 45.92 -9.75 11.57
N ASP A 31 47.13 -9.83 11.02
CA ASP A 31 47.92 -11.06 11.01
C ASP A 31 48.89 -11.17 12.19
N GLU A 32 49.03 -10.12 12.98
CA GLU A 32 50.03 -10.00 14.03
C GLU A 32 49.37 -9.87 15.42
N GLY A 33 50.12 -10.20 16.48
CA GLY A 33 49.70 -10.04 17.87
C GLY A 33 49.10 -11.31 18.51
N GLU A 34 48.48 -11.17 19.68
CA GLU A 34 47.77 -12.25 20.34
C GLU A 34 46.43 -12.54 19.64
N ASP A 35 45.94 -13.77 19.82
CA ASP A 35 44.65 -14.18 19.27
C ASP A 35 43.50 -13.36 19.89
N HIS A 36 42.69 -12.76 19.05
CA HIS A 36 41.55 -11.94 19.45
C HIS A 36 40.34 -12.10 18.50
N ASN A 37 39.18 -11.53 18.87
CA ASN A 37 37.92 -11.63 18.14
C ASN A 37 37.40 -13.08 17.98
N TYR A 38 37.47 -13.87 19.02
CA TYR A 38 36.89 -15.22 19.16
C TYR A 38 36.17 -15.40 20.50
N LEU A 39 36.42 -14.53 21.48
CA LEU A 39 35.69 -14.46 22.74
C LEU A 39 34.83 -13.21 22.79
N LEU A 40 33.55 -13.36 23.07
CA LEU A 40 32.62 -12.28 23.22
C LEU A 40 32.93 -11.42 24.45
N SER A 41 32.94 -10.12 24.29
CA SER A 41 32.88 -9.17 25.40
C SER A 41 31.43 -8.80 25.73
N GLU A 42 31.25 -7.99 26.77
CA GLU A 42 29.94 -7.41 27.08
C GLU A 42 29.33 -6.67 25.88
N HIS A 43 30.18 -6.02 25.06
CA HIS A 43 29.75 -5.28 23.89
C HIS A 43 29.07 -6.17 22.82
N GLU A 44 29.67 -7.32 22.51
CA GLU A 44 29.08 -8.29 21.59
C GLU A 44 27.83 -8.93 22.21
N ALA A 45 27.87 -9.27 23.50
CA ALA A 45 26.75 -9.86 24.21
C ALA A 45 25.51 -8.93 24.23
N GLU A 46 25.69 -7.66 24.55
CA GLU A 46 24.61 -6.66 24.49
C GLU A 46 24.08 -6.47 23.07
N PHE A 47 24.96 -6.43 22.08
CA PHE A 47 24.56 -6.33 20.69
C PHE A 47 23.68 -7.52 20.27
N LEU A 48 24.08 -8.75 20.59
CA LEU A 48 23.34 -9.97 20.26
C LEU A 48 21.98 -10.02 20.99
N ALA A 49 21.94 -9.64 22.26
CA ALA A 49 20.72 -9.62 23.06
C ALA A 49 19.64 -8.66 22.52
N GLN A 50 20.03 -7.67 21.75
CA GLN A 50 19.09 -6.70 21.15
C GLN A 50 18.60 -7.12 19.75
N ARG A 51 19.09 -8.23 19.20
CA ARG A 51 18.69 -8.70 17.86
C ARG A 51 17.41 -9.53 17.94
N ASP A 52 16.54 -9.31 16.98
CA ASP A 52 15.31 -10.07 16.72
C ASP A 52 15.46 -10.99 15.51
N SER A 53 16.59 -10.89 14.83
CA SER A 53 16.86 -11.66 13.61
C SER A 53 18.34 -11.69 13.26
N PHE A 54 18.73 -12.72 12.51
CA PHE A 54 20.04 -12.84 11.88
C PHE A 54 19.97 -13.71 10.63
N TYR A 55 21.03 -13.68 9.85
CA TYR A 55 21.19 -14.56 8.69
C TYR A 55 22.22 -15.63 9.02
N MET A 56 21.93 -16.86 8.63
CA MET A 56 22.78 -18.03 8.86
C MET A 56 23.04 -18.75 7.55
N ALA A 57 24.32 -18.87 7.19
CA ALA A 57 24.76 -19.66 6.05
C ALA A 57 25.28 -21.03 6.51
N SER A 58 24.92 -22.06 5.77
CA SER A 58 25.42 -23.44 5.90
C SER A 58 25.80 -23.97 4.52
N VAL A 59 26.54 -25.06 4.45
CA VAL A 59 26.98 -25.66 3.18
C VAL A 59 26.51 -27.11 3.16
N ASN A 60 25.91 -27.55 2.06
CA ASN A 60 25.47 -28.92 1.89
C ASN A 60 26.62 -29.87 1.46
N GLU A 61 26.33 -31.14 1.37
CA GLU A 61 27.28 -32.19 0.99
C GLU A 61 27.86 -32.05 -0.44
N ASN A 62 27.23 -31.22 -1.28
CA ASN A 62 27.67 -30.91 -2.64
C ASN A 62 28.34 -29.52 -2.75
N ASP A 63 28.79 -28.96 -1.63
CA ASP A 63 29.46 -27.66 -1.49
C ASP A 63 28.59 -26.43 -1.90
N TRP A 64 27.27 -26.61 -2.03
CA TRP A 64 26.39 -25.45 -2.27
C TRP A 64 26.11 -24.69 -0.97
N PRO A 65 26.35 -23.38 -0.94
CA PRO A 65 25.99 -22.55 0.19
C PRO A 65 24.46 -22.35 0.24
N TYR A 66 23.90 -22.42 1.44
CA TYR A 66 22.52 -22.10 1.73
C TYR A 66 22.45 -21.00 2.78
N LEU A 67 21.64 -19.98 2.52
CA LEU A 67 21.43 -18.83 3.41
C LEU A 67 19.98 -18.82 3.91
N GLN A 68 19.81 -18.72 5.22
CA GLN A 68 18.51 -18.65 5.85
C GLN A 68 18.42 -17.44 6.79
N HIS A 69 17.28 -16.76 6.77
CA HIS A 69 16.91 -15.80 7.80
C HIS A 69 16.36 -16.56 9.01
N ARG A 70 16.83 -16.21 10.19
CA ARG A 70 16.34 -16.67 11.49
C ARG A 70 15.81 -15.48 12.27
N GLY A 71 14.61 -15.59 12.82
CA GLY A 71 13.97 -14.52 13.58
C GLY A 71 13.27 -15.04 14.83
N GLY A 72 13.11 -14.16 15.79
CA GLY A 72 12.45 -14.40 17.06
C GLY A 72 12.24 -13.09 17.82
N PRO A 73 11.76 -13.11 19.05
CA PRO A 73 11.71 -11.92 19.89
C PRO A 73 13.13 -11.42 20.19
N LYS A 74 13.29 -10.14 20.54
CA LYS A 74 14.59 -9.61 20.97
C LYS A 74 15.19 -10.48 22.07
N GLY A 75 16.46 -10.82 21.90
CA GLY A 75 17.18 -11.67 22.83
C GLY A 75 16.96 -13.18 22.65
N PHE A 76 16.33 -13.63 21.55
CA PHE A 76 16.20 -15.05 21.24
C PHE A 76 17.56 -15.73 20.94
N MET A 77 18.56 -14.97 20.52
CA MET A 77 19.95 -15.40 20.47
C MET A 77 20.54 -15.28 21.88
N ARG A 78 20.85 -16.40 22.50
CA ARG A 78 21.42 -16.48 23.85
C ARG A 78 22.94 -16.55 23.80
N VAL A 79 23.59 -15.77 24.64
CA VAL A 79 25.02 -15.93 24.92
C VAL A 79 25.13 -16.89 26.08
N ILE A 80 25.66 -18.08 25.85
CA ILE A 80 25.80 -19.15 26.85
C ILE A 80 27.07 -18.93 27.68
N ASP A 81 28.17 -18.64 26.98
CA ASP A 81 29.45 -18.26 27.55
C ASP A 81 30.22 -17.35 26.55
N ALA A 82 31.44 -16.96 26.90
CA ALA A 82 32.25 -16.08 26.07
C ALA A 82 32.57 -16.64 24.66
N SER A 83 32.44 -17.93 24.45
CA SER A 83 32.79 -18.63 23.20
C SER A 83 31.60 -19.32 22.54
N THR A 84 30.42 -19.31 23.19
CA THR A 84 29.28 -20.09 22.78
C THR A 84 28.00 -19.22 22.77
N ILE A 85 27.32 -19.24 21.66
CA ILE A 85 25.95 -18.68 21.53
C ILE A 85 24.97 -19.80 21.16
N GLY A 86 23.68 -19.55 21.36
CA GLY A 86 22.67 -20.55 21.02
C GLY A 86 21.30 -19.94 20.79
N PHE A 87 20.43 -20.69 20.14
CA PHE A 87 19.04 -20.29 19.92
C PHE A 87 18.12 -21.50 19.80
N ALA A 88 16.88 -21.32 20.20
CA ALA A 88 15.82 -22.28 19.97
C ALA A 88 15.36 -22.25 18.51
N ASP A 89 15.27 -23.41 17.86
CA ASP A 89 14.76 -23.56 16.50
C ASP A 89 13.25 -23.71 16.53
N PHE A 90 12.55 -22.63 16.17
CA PHE A 90 11.09 -22.59 16.17
C PHE A 90 10.52 -23.31 14.95
N SER A 91 9.41 -24.03 15.15
CA SER A 91 8.70 -24.72 14.06
C SER A 91 8.26 -23.73 12.98
N GLY A 92 8.64 -24.02 11.74
CA GLY A 92 8.36 -23.18 10.57
C GLY A 92 7.88 -24.01 9.36
N ASN A 93 8.46 -23.74 8.18
CA ASN A 93 8.10 -24.42 6.93
C ASN A 93 8.56 -25.89 6.83
N ARG A 94 9.33 -26.37 7.80
CA ARG A 94 9.81 -27.75 7.96
C ARG A 94 10.64 -28.29 6.78
N GLN A 95 11.30 -27.43 6.03
CA GLN A 95 12.21 -27.85 4.96
C GLN A 95 13.52 -28.44 5.51
N TYR A 96 13.91 -28.10 6.74
CA TYR A 96 15.08 -28.64 7.46
C TYR A 96 16.42 -28.57 6.71
N VAL A 97 16.59 -27.65 5.75
CA VAL A 97 17.79 -27.58 4.90
C VAL A 97 19.05 -27.39 5.76
N SER A 98 19.09 -26.38 6.64
CA SER A 98 20.24 -26.16 7.52
C SER A 98 20.48 -27.35 8.46
N THR A 99 19.41 -27.92 9.03
CA THR A 99 19.48 -29.11 9.91
C THR A 99 20.07 -30.30 9.19
N GLY A 100 19.73 -30.50 7.93
CA GLY A 100 20.32 -31.53 7.07
C GLY A 100 21.80 -31.28 6.78
N ASN A 101 22.14 -30.03 6.42
CA ASN A 101 23.52 -29.62 6.13
C ASN A 101 24.44 -29.87 7.35
N PHE A 102 23.98 -29.56 8.56
CA PHE A 102 24.76 -29.72 9.78
C PHE A 102 25.08 -31.18 10.14
N LYS A 103 24.42 -32.17 9.53
CA LYS A 103 24.80 -33.58 9.70
C LYS A 103 26.11 -33.93 9.02
N THR A 104 26.50 -33.21 7.99
CA THR A 104 27.71 -33.48 7.21
C THR A 104 28.75 -32.36 7.34
N ASN A 105 28.31 -31.12 7.60
CA ASN A 105 29.21 -29.97 7.73
C ASN A 105 28.71 -29.04 8.83
N ASP A 106 29.39 -29.02 9.95
CA ASP A 106 29.04 -28.21 11.14
C ASP A 106 29.43 -26.73 11.04
N ARG A 107 30.11 -26.31 9.95
CA ARG A 107 30.56 -24.92 9.74
C ARG A 107 29.38 -24.02 9.43
N VAL A 108 29.39 -22.87 10.08
CA VAL A 108 28.33 -21.86 9.91
C VAL A 108 28.93 -20.47 9.82
N ALA A 109 28.34 -19.63 8.98
CA ALA A 109 28.58 -18.20 8.99
C ALA A 109 27.31 -17.47 9.40
N LEU A 110 27.44 -16.54 10.34
CA LEU A 110 26.35 -15.74 10.88
C LEU A 110 26.54 -14.27 10.54
N PHE A 111 25.43 -13.60 10.34
CA PHE A 111 25.41 -12.20 9.96
C PHE A 111 24.29 -11.48 10.72
N PHE A 112 24.67 -10.64 11.67
CA PHE A 112 23.74 -9.86 12.49
C PHE A 112 23.71 -8.43 12.04
N MET A 113 22.50 -7.85 11.96
CA MET A 113 22.28 -6.49 11.51
C MET A 113 21.63 -5.62 12.59
N ASP A 114 22.16 -4.43 12.74
CA ASP A 114 21.55 -3.32 13.45
C ASP A 114 21.35 -2.20 12.40
N TYR A 115 20.22 -2.26 11.72
CA TYR A 115 19.92 -1.33 10.63
C TYR A 115 19.79 0.13 11.09
N PRO A 116 19.13 0.43 12.24
CA PRO A 116 19.03 1.80 12.71
C PRO A 116 20.39 2.46 12.94
N ASN A 117 21.32 1.74 13.55
CA ASN A 117 22.65 2.23 13.90
C ASN A 117 23.71 1.93 12.84
N ARG A 118 23.33 1.33 11.71
CA ARG A 118 24.23 0.93 10.61
C ARG A 118 25.41 0.07 11.07
N ARG A 119 25.14 -0.86 11.99
CA ARG A 119 26.14 -1.79 12.53
C ARG A 119 25.87 -3.20 12.07
N ARG A 120 26.91 -3.97 11.86
CA ARG A 120 26.79 -5.40 11.55
C ARG A 120 27.96 -6.19 12.14
N LEU A 121 27.62 -7.36 12.68
CA LEU A 121 28.56 -8.33 13.21
C LEU A 121 28.55 -9.57 12.32
N LYS A 122 29.73 -9.98 11.84
CA LYS A 122 29.95 -11.24 11.11
C LYS A 122 30.64 -12.23 12.03
N MET A 123 30.25 -13.49 11.93
CA MET A 123 30.78 -14.53 12.82
C MET A 123 30.93 -15.86 12.06
N PHE A 124 32.01 -16.55 12.30
CA PHE A 124 32.20 -17.94 11.91
C PHE A 124 32.15 -18.82 13.16
N GLY A 125 31.55 -19.99 13.02
CA GLY A 125 31.46 -20.94 14.12
C GLY A 125 31.14 -22.34 13.66
N ARG A 126 30.98 -23.24 14.66
CA ARG A 126 30.56 -24.62 14.47
C ARG A 126 29.28 -24.88 15.23
N VAL A 127 28.34 -25.51 14.54
CA VAL A 127 27.02 -25.82 15.08
C VAL A 127 27.02 -27.19 15.73
N LYS A 128 26.43 -27.26 16.93
CA LYS A 128 26.00 -28.49 17.57
C LYS A 128 24.48 -28.41 17.75
N GLN A 129 23.76 -29.39 17.23
CA GLN A 129 22.34 -29.53 17.51
C GLN A 129 22.11 -30.00 18.94
N VAL A 130 21.13 -29.44 19.61
CA VAL A 130 20.60 -29.84 20.89
C VAL A 130 19.31 -30.59 20.62
N ASP A 131 19.25 -31.85 21.02
CA ASP A 131 18.09 -32.70 20.79
C ASP A 131 16.96 -32.40 21.80
N ASP A 132 15.75 -32.81 21.45
CA ASP A 132 14.55 -32.65 22.26
C ASP A 132 14.61 -33.31 23.64
N GLN A 133 15.55 -34.24 23.85
CA GLN A 133 15.79 -34.89 25.12
C GLN A 133 16.66 -34.07 26.10
N ASP A 134 17.42 -33.11 25.61
CA ASP A 134 18.21 -32.19 26.45
C ASP A 134 17.36 -30.94 26.81
N TRP A 135 16.33 -31.19 27.58
CA TRP A 135 15.37 -30.17 27.97
C TRP A 135 15.97 -29.07 28.87
N GLU A 136 17.06 -29.38 29.63
CA GLU A 136 17.77 -28.39 30.45
C GLU A 136 18.44 -27.33 29.55
N MET A 137 19.10 -27.74 28.48
CA MET A 137 19.72 -26.85 27.53
C MET A 137 18.64 -26.13 26.69
N LEU A 138 17.58 -26.82 26.27
CA LEU A 138 16.48 -26.19 25.55
C LEU A 138 15.83 -25.10 26.38
N ALA A 139 15.61 -25.32 27.68
CA ALA A 139 15.05 -24.29 28.57
C ALA A 139 15.93 -23.03 28.68
N GLN A 140 17.27 -23.15 28.56
CA GLN A 140 18.16 -22.00 28.52
C GLN A 140 18.05 -21.20 27.20
N LEU A 141 17.67 -21.89 26.11
CA LEU A 141 17.54 -21.27 24.78
C LEU A 141 16.15 -20.68 24.53
N GLU A 142 15.15 -21.11 25.28
CA GLU A 142 13.79 -20.59 25.15
C GLU A 142 13.67 -19.14 25.59
N VAL A 143 12.64 -18.47 25.08
CA VAL A 143 12.33 -17.09 25.44
C VAL A 143 10.98 -17.05 26.15
N ASP A 144 10.98 -16.57 27.38
CA ASP A 144 9.77 -16.46 28.19
C ASP A 144 8.68 -15.66 27.49
N GLY A 145 7.47 -16.22 27.49
CA GLY A 145 6.30 -15.56 26.92
C GLY A 145 6.18 -15.63 25.41
N TYR A 146 7.17 -16.20 24.69
CA TYR A 146 7.07 -16.39 23.24
C TYR A 146 6.41 -17.74 22.91
N ARG A 147 5.22 -17.71 22.32
CA ARG A 147 4.37 -18.91 22.10
C ARG A 147 4.69 -19.68 20.80
N ALA A 148 5.95 -19.77 20.42
CA ALA A 148 6.34 -20.61 19.30
C ALA A 148 6.74 -22.02 19.78
N THR A 149 6.41 -23.05 19.01
CA THR A 149 6.83 -24.42 19.30
C THR A 149 8.31 -24.57 19.00
N VAL A 150 9.11 -24.95 20.00
CA VAL A 150 10.53 -25.29 19.84
C VAL A 150 10.63 -26.73 19.36
N GLU A 151 11.35 -26.98 18.26
CA GLU A 151 11.60 -28.32 17.75
C GLU A 151 12.95 -28.86 18.22
N ARG A 152 13.93 -28.01 18.41
CA ARG A 152 15.31 -28.33 18.83
C ARG A 152 16.04 -27.05 19.22
N GLY A 153 17.28 -27.18 19.67
CA GLY A 153 18.19 -26.06 19.85
C GLY A 153 19.41 -26.16 18.95
N PHE A 154 20.08 -25.02 18.75
CA PHE A 154 21.41 -24.97 18.16
C PHE A 154 22.36 -24.21 19.07
N LEU A 155 23.49 -24.82 19.38
CA LEU A 155 24.64 -24.20 20.02
C LEU A 155 25.69 -23.93 18.95
N ILE A 156 26.33 -22.78 19.01
CA ILE A 156 27.35 -22.37 18.04
C ILE A 156 28.60 -21.97 18.81
N SER A 157 29.65 -22.79 18.66
CA SER A 157 30.98 -22.47 19.17
C SER A 157 31.64 -21.46 18.21
N ILE A 158 32.02 -20.29 18.70
CA ILE A 158 32.58 -19.19 17.92
C ILE A 158 34.04 -19.46 17.58
N GLU A 159 34.38 -19.46 16.31
CA GLU A 159 35.75 -19.54 15.82
C GLU A 159 36.38 -18.16 15.53
N GLY A 160 35.56 -17.18 15.22
CA GLY A 160 36.01 -15.81 15.03
C GLY A 160 34.89 -14.89 14.57
N PHE A 161 34.99 -13.62 14.93
CA PHE A 161 34.03 -12.60 14.54
C PHE A 161 34.71 -11.30 14.12
N ASP A 162 33.98 -10.45 13.39
CA ASP A 162 34.46 -9.16 12.92
C ASP A 162 33.34 -8.16 12.80
N TRP A 163 33.60 -6.93 13.25
CA TRP A 163 32.73 -5.79 13.05
C TRP A 163 33.00 -5.15 11.69
N ASN A 164 31.97 -4.76 10.99
CA ASN A 164 32.11 -4.24 9.65
C ASN A 164 31.85 -2.74 9.58
N CYS A 165 32.44 -2.09 8.54
CA CYS A 165 32.24 -0.70 8.21
C CYS A 165 30.74 -0.36 8.02
N PRO A 166 30.24 0.78 8.52
CA PRO A 166 28.86 1.20 8.39
C PRO A 166 28.46 1.68 6.99
N GLN A 167 29.41 1.75 6.05
CA GLN A 167 29.14 2.21 4.69
C GLN A 167 28.13 1.31 3.97
N HIS A 168 27.26 1.95 3.18
CA HIS A 168 26.23 1.30 2.35
C HIS A 168 25.16 0.49 3.13
N ILE A 169 25.00 0.72 4.44
CA ILE A 169 23.88 0.20 5.20
C ILE A 169 22.79 1.26 5.24
N THR A 170 21.68 1.00 4.54
CA THR A 170 20.50 1.86 4.60
C THR A 170 19.82 1.70 5.95
N PRO A 171 19.62 2.77 6.74
CA PRO A 171 18.89 2.68 7.99
C PRO A 171 17.47 2.15 7.76
N ARG A 172 17.04 1.25 8.63
CA ARG A 172 15.69 0.70 8.68
C ARG A 172 15.27 0.64 10.13
N PHE A 173 14.02 0.96 10.40
CA PHE A 173 13.50 1.00 11.75
C PHE A 173 12.35 -0.01 11.86
N SER A 174 12.27 -0.69 12.98
CA SER A 174 11.09 -1.47 13.33
C SER A 174 9.93 -0.53 13.70
N GLU A 175 8.72 -1.07 13.65
CA GLU A 175 7.51 -0.32 14.03
C GLU A 175 7.62 0.25 15.45
N SER A 176 8.09 -0.54 16.41
CA SER A 176 8.32 -0.10 17.79
C SER A 176 9.39 0.99 17.95
N GLU A 177 10.43 0.98 17.12
CA GLU A 177 11.45 2.04 17.12
C GLU A 177 10.91 3.35 16.54
N VAL A 178 10.10 3.27 15.49
CA VAL A 178 9.38 4.43 14.93
C VAL A 178 8.41 5.00 15.96
N ASP A 179 7.62 4.15 16.60
CA ASP A 179 6.66 4.56 17.62
C ASP A 179 7.33 5.24 18.80
N SER A 180 8.48 4.74 19.25
CA SER A 180 9.23 5.36 20.36
C SER A 180 9.73 6.76 20.04
N VAL A 181 10.11 7.02 18.78
CA VAL A 181 10.56 8.35 18.32
C VAL A 181 9.36 9.28 18.04
N LEU A 182 8.26 8.73 17.54
CA LEU A 182 7.07 9.51 17.20
C LEU A 182 6.20 9.85 18.43
N ALA A 183 6.17 9.00 19.46
CA ALA A 183 5.32 9.21 20.63
C ALA A 183 5.48 10.59 21.31
N PRO A 184 6.69 11.11 21.54
CA PRO A 184 6.86 12.46 22.09
C PRO A 184 6.37 13.56 21.14
N ILE A 185 6.61 13.38 19.83
CA ILE A 185 6.23 14.35 18.80
C ILE A 185 4.71 14.38 18.65
N LEU A 186 4.07 13.21 18.68
CA LEU A 186 2.60 13.09 18.62
C LEU A 186 1.96 13.74 19.85
N LYS A 187 2.50 13.50 21.04
CA LYS A 187 2.02 14.10 22.28
C LYS A 187 2.13 15.63 22.29
N GLU A 188 3.23 16.18 21.79
CA GLU A 188 3.39 17.63 21.64
C GLU A 188 2.47 18.20 20.57
N ASN A 189 2.29 17.48 19.46
CA ASN A 189 1.38 17.85 18.40
C ASN A 189 -0.10 17.81 18.84
N GLU A 190 -0.48 16.85 19.70
CA GLU A 190 -1.80 16.81 20.36
C GLU A 190 -1.99 18.02 21.29
N ARG A 191 -0.99 18.38 22.07
CA ARG A 191 -1.02 19.55 22.96
C ARG A 191 -1.21 20.86 22.17
N LEU A 192 -0.53 20.99 21.04
CA LEU A 192 -0.65 22.18 20.18
C LEU A 192 -1.99 22.23 19.43
N LYS A 193 -2.59 21.08 19.12
CA LYS A 193 -3.90 20.99 18.44
C LYS A 193 -5.09 21.14 19.39
N ALA A 194 -4.93 20.86 20.67
CA ALA A 194 -6.01 20.96 21.66
C ALA A 194 -6.55 22.39 21.85
N SER A 195 -5.91 23.39 21.27
CA SER A 195 -6.33 24.80 21.38
C SER A 195 -7.26 25.29 20.26
N GLU A 196 -7.48 24.56 19.14
CA GLU A 196 -8.15 25.16 17.97
C GLU A 196 -9.16 24.26 17.21
N SER A 197 -9.36 22.99 17.54
CA SER A 197 -10.30 22.14 16.82
C SER A 197 -11.28 21.41 17.73
N PRO A 198 -12.55 21.24 17.34
CA PRO A 198 -13.48 20.43 18.12
C PRO A 198 -12.95 19.00 18.25
N PRO A 199 -13.15 18.32 19.41
CA PRO A 199 -12.65 16.97 19.65
C PRO A 199 -13.20 16.01 18.57
N ILE A 200 -12.31 15.16 18.04
CA ILE A 200 -12.70 14.16 17.06
C ILE A 200 -13.42 13.04 17.81
N PRO A 201 -14.63 12.66 17.42
CA PRO A 201 -15.32 11.53 18.03
C PRO A 201 -14.47 10.25 17.90
N ALA A 202 -14.48 9.42 18.95
CA ALA A 202 -13.80 8.11 18.91
C ALA A 202 -14.34 7.23 17.77
N GLU A 203 -15.59 7.46 17.38
CA GLU A 203 -16.29 6.82 16.26
C GLU A 203 -16.84 7.87 15.32
N LEU A 204 -16.61 7.72 14.02
CA LEU A 204 -17.12 8.59 12.98
C LEU A 204 -18.10 7.84 12.09
N GLY A 205 -19.26 8.44 11.80
CA GLY A 205 -20.25 7.91 10.87
C GLY A 205 -21.36 7.10 11.55
N SER A 206 -22.17 6.40 10.73
CA SER A 206 -23.35 5.64 11.18
C SER A 206 -23.59 4.36 10.36
N GLY A 207 -22.64 3.94 9.51
CA GLY A 207 -22.75 2.73 8.70
C GLY A 207 -22.70 1.44 9.52
N SER A 208 -23.04 0.33 8.88
CA SER A 208 -23.15 -1.00 9.51
C SER A 208 -21.78 -1.67 9.76
N LEU A 209 -20.73 -1.29 9.01
CA LEU A 209 -19.39 -1.84 9.17
C LEU A 209 -18.58 -0.98 10.14
N ARG A 210 -18.22 -1.57 11.26
CA ARG A 210 -17.37 -0.95 12.27
C ARG A 210 -15.90 -1.24 11.95
N LEU A 211 -15.24 -0.30 11.27
CA LEU A 211 -13.88 -0.44 10.78
C LEU A 211 -12.91 0.34 11.65
N VAL A 212 -11.83 -0.31 12.10
CA VAL A 212 -10.71 0.33 12.80
C VAL A 212 -9.58 0.64 11.82
N ILE A 213 -8.99 1.82 11.92
CA ILE A 213 -7.76 2.18 11.19
C ILE A 213 -6.60 1.42 11.83
N SER A 214 -6.19 0.33 11.21
CA SER A 214 -5.14 -0.58 11.70
C SER A 214 -3.76 -0.28 11.16
N GLY A 215 -3.65 0.54 10.11
CA GLY A 215 -2.39 0.90 9.51
C GLY A 215 -2.48 2.22 8.72
N ILE A 216 -1.42 3.01 8.80
CA ILE A 216 -1.27 4.26 8.03
C ILE A 216 0.12 4.26 7.40
N ARG A 217 0.20 4.47 6.08
CA ARG A 217 1.48 4.49 5.35
C ARG A 217 1.56 5.68 4.42
N GLN A 218 2.67 6.40 4.46
CA GLN A 218 2.97 7.41 3.45
C GLN A 218 3.41 6.71 2.16
N LEU A 219 2.67 6.89 1.06
CA LEU A 219 3.00 6.32 -0.24
C LEU A 219 3.79 7.30 -1.12
N THR A 220 3.42 8.57 -1.09
CA THR A 220 4.08 9.69 -1.78
C THR A 220 4.01 10.92 -0.88
N PRO A 221 4.67 12.05 -1.19
CA PRO A 221 4.61 13.24 -0.34
C PRO A 221 3.19 13.70 -0.01
N ASN A 222 2.22 13.45 -0.88
CA ASN A 222 0.83 13.90 -0.73
C ASN A 222 -0.21 12.78 -0.72
N VAL A 223 0.19 11.49 -0.69
CA VAL A 223 -0.74 10.36 -0.64
C VAL A 223 -0.43 9.47 0.55
N ARG A 224 -1.45 9.18 1.36
CA ARG A 224 -1.39 8.18 2.44
C ARG A 224 -2.34 7.02 2.15
N ALA A 225 -1.89 5.80 2.44
CA ALA A 225 -2.73 4.63 2.50
C ALA A 225 -3.19 4.38 3.94
N TYR A 226 -4.45 3.95 4.07
CA TYR A 226 -5.07 3.57 5.33
C TYR A 226 -5.57 2.14 5.22
N GLU A 227 -5.19 1.31 6.17
CA GLU A 227 -5.66 -0.06 6.31
C GLU A 227 -6.84 -0.08 7.30
N LEU A 228 -7.95 -0.66 6.86
CA LEU A 228 -9.19 -0.74 7.61
C LEU A 228 -9.54 -2.21 7.85
N ARG A 229 -9.80 -2.57 9.10
CA ARG A 229 -10.18 -3.93 9.53
C ARG A 229 -11.43 -3.87 10.39
N LEU A 230 -12.18 -4.97 10.44
CA LEU A 230 -13.21 -5.07 11.49
C LEU A 230 -12.56 -5.06 12.88
N ASP A 231 -13.13 -4.31 13.80
CA ASP A 231 -12.62 -4.16 15.17
C ASP A 231 -12.62 -5.46 15.98
N ASN A 232 -13.49 -6.40 15.62
CA ASN A 232 -13.57 -7.73 16.21
C ASN A 232 -12.65 -8.78 15.55
N GLY A 233 -11.85 -8.38 14.55
CA GLY A 233 -10.95 -9.27 13.84
C GLY A 233 -11.61 -10.27 12.88
N ALA A 234 -12.91 -10.15 12.63
CA ALA A 234 -13.63 -11.01 11.68
C ALA A 234 -13.24 -10.68 10.22
N SER A 235 -13.65 -11.55 9.31
CA SER A 235 -13.48 -11.30 7.87
C SER A 235 -14.42 -10.19 7.41
N LEU A 236 -13.90 -9.28 6.61
CA LEU A 236 -14.66 -8.23 5.94
C LEU A 236 -15.57 -8.80 4.84
N PRO A 237 -16.68 -8.13 4.51
CA PRO A 237 -17.47 -8.46 3.33
C PRO A 237 -16.62 -8.50 2.06
N GLU A 238 -16.96 -9.42 1.18
CA GLU A 238 -16.30 -9.51 -0.13
C GLU A 238 -16.61 -8.26 -0.98
N PHE A 239 -15.66 -7.85 -1.78
CA PHE A 239 -15.84 -6.76 -2.71
C PHE A 239 -15.28 -7.11 -4.10
N LYS A 240 -15.82 -6.52 -5.14
CA LYS A 240 -15.30 -6.62 -6.51
C LYS A 240 -14.30 -5.49 -6.79
N ALA A 241 -13.34 -5.74 -7.68
CA ALA A 241 -12.40 -4.72 -8.13
C ALA A 241 -13.15 -3.50 -8.70
N GLY A 242 -12.73 -2.30 -8.30
CA GLY A 242 -13.42 -1.04 -8.61
C GLY A 242 -14.47 -0.60 -7.58
N ALA A 243 -14.65 -1.37 -6.50
CA ALA A 243 -15.48 -0.96 -5.38
C ALA A 243 -14.88 0.21 -4.60
N HIS A 244 -15.73 0.97 -3.93
CA HIS A 244 -15.34 2.05 -3.05
C HIS A 244 -16.10 2.02 -1.72
N LEU A 245 -15.52 2.66 -0.70
CA LEU A 245 -16.16 2.91 0.58
C LEU A 245 -16.58 4.37 0.69
N LYS A 246 -17.70 4.61 1.36
CA LYS A 246 -18.08 5.92 1.87
C LYS A 246 -17.44 6.10 3.23
N ILE A 247 -16.45 6.94 3.30
CA ILE A 247 -15.69 7.21 4.52
C ILE A 247 -16.24 8.46 5.20
N PRO A 248 -16.76 8.37 6.44
CA PRO A 248 -17.17 9.52 7.20
C PRO A 248 -15.95 10.35 7.62
N VAL A 249 -16.06 11.67 7.45
CA VAL A 249 -14.97 12.62 7.71
C VAL A 249 -15.53 13.82 8.47
N GLN A 250 -14.92 14.18 9.59
CA GLN A 250 -15.21 15.42 10.28
C GLN A 250 -14.37 16.56 9.72
N LEU A 251 -15.02 17.58 9.19
CA LEU A 251 -14.37 18.79 8.69
C LEU A 251 -13.94 19.70 9.86
N THR A 252 -13.09 20.69 9.57
CA THR A 252 -12.57 21.66 10.56
C THR A 252 -13.68 22.47 11.27
N ASN A 253 -14.83 22.62 10.62
CA ASN A 253 -16.02 23.27 11.23
C ASN A 253 -16.87 22.32 12.09
N GLY A 254 -16.39 21.08 12.36
CA GLY A 254 -17.10 20.06 13.13
C GLY A 254 -18.17 19.28 12.36
N LYS A 255 -18.52 19.66 11.13
CA LYS A 255 -19.52 18.97 10.31
C LYS A 255 -18.97 17.61 9.86
N ILE A 256 -19.73 16.54 10.06
CA ILE A 256 -19.44 15.22 9.53
C ILE A 256 -19.99 15.15 8.10
N THR A 257 -19.19 14.65 7.17
CA THR A 257 -19.55 14.44 5.77
C THR A 257 -18.96 13.13 5.29
N GLU A 258 -19.45 12.59 4.20
CA GLU A 258 -18.91 11.37 3.59
C GLU A 258 -18.05 11.69 2.39
N ARG A 259 -17.02 10.86 2.16
CA ARG A 259 -16.16 10.90 0.99
C ARG A 259 -15.97 9.49 0.44
N HIS A 260 -15.99 9.38 -0.87
CA HIS A 260 -15.84 8.12 -1.58
C HIS A 260 -14.36 7.85 -1.85
N TYR A 261 -13.87 6.67 -1.44
CA TYR A 261 -12.50 6.21 -1.72
C TYR A 261 -12.52 4.79 -2.25
N SER A 262 -11.92 4.60 -3.42
CA SER A 262 -11.80 3.27 -4.03
C SER A 262 -10.99 2.35 -3.14
N ILE A 263 -11.46 1.12 -2.97
CA ILE A 263 -10.71 0.07 -2.26
C ILE A 263 -9.59 -0.39 -3.17
N CYS A 264 -8.35 -0.22 -2.73
CA CYS A 264 -7.16 -0.55 -3.50
C CYS A 264 -6.42 -1.80 -2.99
N SER A 265 -6.96 -2.53 -1.99
CA SER A 265 -6.48 -3.85 -1.60
C SER A 265 -6.83 -4.90 -2.67
N ASN A 266 -6.19 -6.08 -2.57
CA ASN A 266 -6.54 -7.21 -3.43
C ASN A 266 -7.94 -7.71 -3.07
N PRO A 267 -8.88 -7.89 -4.03
CA PRO A 267 -10.24 -8.37 -3.74
C PRO A 267 -10.31 -9.75 -3.07
N LYS A 268 -9.28 -10.58 -3.22
CA LYS A 268 -9.20 -11.89 -2.53
C LYS A 268 -8.83 -11.80 -1.04
N ARG A 269 -8.46 -10.61 -0.56
CA ARG A 269 -8.18 -10.40 0.86
C ARG A 269 -9.46 -10.04 1.61
N SER A 270 -9.82 -10.86 2.58
CA SER A 270 -10.96 -10.64 3.46
C SER A 270 -10.58 -10.07 4.84
N ASP A 271 -9.26 -9.91 5.10
CA ASP A 271 -8.76 -9.47 6.39
C ASP A 271 -8.64 -7.93 6.50
N MET A 272 -8.58 -7.22 5.37
CA MET A 272 -8.44 -5.77 5.38
C MET A 272 -8.90 -5.10 4.08
N TYR A 273 -9.46 -3.90 4.18
CA TYR A 273 -9.56 -2.96 3.07
C TYR A 273 -8.40 -1.96 3.13
N GLU A 274 -7.83 -1.62 1.99
CA GLU A 274 -6.86 -0.53 1.85
C GLU A 274 -7.51 0.58 1.01
N ILE A 275 -7.48 1.81 1.49
CA ILE A 275 -7.81 3.00 0.71
C ILE A 275 -6.58 3.88 0.61
N ALA A 276 -6.44 4.68 -0.46
CA ALA A 276 -5.39 5.67 -0.56
C ALA A 276 -5.99 7.05 -0.81
N VAL A 277 -5.56 8.01 0.00
CA VAL A 277 -6.10 9.37 0.02
C VAL A 277 -5.02 10.35 -0.40
N GLN A 278 -5.26 11.06 -1.50
CA GLN A 278 -4.45 12.19 -1.93
C GLN A 278 -4.90 13.45 -1.18
N LYS A 279 -3.96 14.16 -0.59
CA LYS A 279 -4.21 15.46 0.06
C LYS A 279 -4.40 16.54 -1.01
N GLU A 280 -5.60 17.06 -1.13
CA GLU A 280 -5.94 18.16 -2.05
C GLU A 280 -5.91 19.49 -1.30
N THR A 281 -5.20 20.49 -1.85
CA THR A 281 -5.09 21.84 -1.26
C THR A 281 -6.32 22.68 -1.52
N ASP A 282 -6.91 22.53 -2.72
CA ASP A 282 -8.00 23.36 -3.23
C ASP A 282 -9.37 22.65 -3.18
N GLY A 283 -9.45 21.53 -2.43
CA GLY A 283 -10.68 20.75 -2.31
C GLY A 283 -11.58 21.19 -1.14
N ASN A 284 -12.70 20.48 -0.96
CA ASN A 284 -13.71 20.75 0.08
C ASN A 284 -13.28 20.28 1.50
N GLY A 285 -11.97 20.27 1.79
CA GLY A 285 -11.40 20.00 3.11
C GLY A 285 -11.39 18.52 3.56
N GLY A 286 -12.10 17.62 2.90
CA GLY A 286 -12.24 16.23 3.33
C GLY A 286 -10.91 15.46 3.34
N SER A 287 -10.13 15.50 2.28
CA SER A 287 -8.82 14.84 2.22
C SER A 287 -7.80 15.45 3.18
N GLN A 288 -7.88 16.77 3.41
CA GLN A 288 -7.05 17.45 4.40
C GLN A 288 -7.41 16.98 5.81
N ALA A 289 -8.70 16.91 6.14
CA ALA A 289 -9.19 16.43 7.43
C ALA A 289 -8.75 14.96 7.69
N ILE A 290 -8.84 14.08 6.70
CA ILE A 290 -8.33 12.70 6.82
C ILE A 290 -6.83 12.70 7.13
N HIS A 291 -6.02 13.49 6.39
CA HIS A 291 -4.58 13.56 6.63
C HIS A 291 -4.21 14.17 7.99
N GLN A 292 -5.05 15.05 8.53
CA GLN A 292 -4.81 15.70 9.82
C GLN A 292 -5.30 14.86 11.01
N HIS A 293 -6.42 14.16 10.85
CA HIS A 293 -7.19 13.65 11.97
C HIS A 293 -7.27 12.13 12.05
N PHE A 294 -7.12 11.41 10.93
CA PHE A 294 -7.15 9.95 10.97
C PHE A 294 -5.90 9.40 11.65
N GLN A 295 -6.11 8.60 12.68
CA GLN A 295 -5.06 8.00 13.50
C GLN A 295 -5.31 6.51 13.72
N LEU A 296 -4.25 5.79 14.10
CA LEU A 296 -4.34 4.37 14.44
C LEU A 296 -5.32 4.15 15.60
N GLY A 297 -6.15 3.14 15.46
CA GLY A 297 -7.17 2.79 16.46
C GLY A 297 -8.49 3.57 16.34
N GLN A 298 -8.56 4.60 15.48
CA GLN A 298 -9.81 5.31 15.24
C GLN A 298 -10.82 4.42 14.51
N ILE A 299 -12.08 4.54 14.91
CA ILE A 299 -13.17 3.76 14.33
C ILE A 299 -13.96 4.63 13.35
N VAL A 300 -14.22 4.06 12.18
CA VAL A 300 -15.10 4.62 11.15
C VAL A 300 -16.25 3.65 10.89
N LEU A 301 -17.47 4.14 10.95
CA LEU A 301 -18.69 3.37 10.70
C LEU A 301 -19.09 3.61 9.25
N CYS A 302 -18.79 2.63 8.39
CA CYS A 302 -19.02 2.69 6.96
C CYS A 302 -20.19 1.79 6.54
N ASP A 303 -20.78 2.11 5.40
CA ASP A 303 -21.65 1.15 4.71
C ASP A 303 -20.81 0.08 4.02
N GLU A 304 -21.44 -1.01 3.58
CA GLU A 304 -20.79 -2.01 2.74
C GLU A 304 -20.24 -1.38 1.45
N PRO A 305 -19.18 -1.99 0.85
CA PRO A 305 -18.58 -1.50 -0.39
C PRO A 305 -19.60 -1.35 -1.52
N ALA A 306 -19.63 -0.19 -2.15
CA ALA A 306 -20.45 0.08 -3.32
C ALA A 306 -19.67 -0.11 -4.63
N HIS A 307 -20.35 -0.57 -5.70
CA HIS A 307 -19.72 -0.95 -6.97
C HIS A 307 -20.34 -0.17 -8.13
N TYR A 308 -19.68 0.89 -8.58
CA TYR A 308 -20.11 1.66 -9.77
C TYR A 308 -19.15 1.50 -10.95
N PHE A 309 -17.90 1.16 -10.70
CA PHE A 309 -16.85 0.97 -11.71
C PHE A 309 -16.45 -0.51 -11.75
N GLN A 310 -17.28 -1.34 -12.39
CA GLN A 310 -17.14 -2.80 -12.34
C GLN A 310 -16.19 -3.33 -13.42
N LEU A 311 -15.29 -4.24 -13.02
CA LEU A 311 -14.52 -5.04 -13.94
C LEU A 311 -15.43 -6.14 -14.54
N HIS A 312 -15.27 -6.44 -15.83
CA HIS A 312 -15.98 -7.54 -16.49
C HIS A 312 -15.61 -8.92 -15.90
N ASP A 313 -16.54 -9.85 -15.99
CA ASP A 313 -16.37 -11.20 -15.45
C ASP A 313 -16.01 -12.23 -16.55
N ASP A 314 -16.00 -11.85 -17.82
CA ASP A 314 -15.61 -12.68 -18.96
C ASP A 314 -14.09 -12.64 -19.25
N ASP A 315 -13.62 -13.40 -20.25
CA ASP A 315 -12.19 -13.56 -20.57
C ASP A 315 -11.68 -12.57 -21.64
N ARG A 316 -12.45 -11.54 -21.98
CA ARG A 316 -11.99 -10.49 -22.91
C ARG A 316 -10.75 -9.80 -22.34
N PRO A 317 -9.75 -9.49 -23.18
CA PRO A 317 -8.58 -8.74 -22.73
C PRO A 317 -8.95 -7.35 -22.24
N ALA A 318 -8.11 -6.76 -21.40
CA ALA A 318 -8.32 -5.44 -20.86
C ALA A 318 -7.12 -4.50 -21.08
N VAL A 319 -7.41 -3.25 -21.41
CA VAL A 319 -6.44 -2.15 -21.36
C VAL A 319 -6.79 -1.29 -20.16
N LEU A 320 -5.85 -1.18 -19.22
CA LEU A 320 -6.03 -0.43 -17.99
C LEU A 320 -5.23 0.87 -18.08
N ILE A 321 -5.89 2.02 -17.91
CA ILE A 321 -5.26 3.35 -18.00
C ILE A 321 -5.48 4.08 -16.67
N ALA A 322 -4.39 4.41 -15.99
CA ALA A 322 -4.43 5.11 -14.71
C ALA A 322 -3.65 6.43 -14.75
N GLY A 323 -4.18 7.47 -14.11
CA GLY A 323 -3.51 8.75 -13.91
C GLY A 323 -3.45 9.13 -12.43
N GLY A 324 -2.24 9.31 -11.85
CA GLY A 324 -2.07 9.73 -10.46
C GLY A 324 -2.82 8.84 -9.47
N ILE A 325 -3.71 9.43 -8.66
CA ILE A 325 -4.49 8.70 -7.65
C ILE A 325 -5.56 7.79 -8.29
N GLY A 326 -5.89 7.94 -9.58
CA GLY A 326 -6.78 7.04 -10.30
C GLY A 326 -6.27 5.60 -10.40
N ILE A 327 -5.06 5.33 -9.94
CA ILE A 327 -4.55 3.98 -9.78
C ILE A 327 -5.33 3.16 -8.72
N THR A 328 -6.03 3.81 -7.82
CA THR A 328 -6.71 3.13 -6.69
C THR A 328 -7.76 2.10 -7.12
N PRO A 329 -8.69 2.36 -8.05
CA PRO A 329 -9.60 1.33 -8.54
C PRO A 329 -8.93 0.41 -9.59
N ILE A 330 -7.95 0.90 -10.33
CA ILE A 330 -7.30 0.15 -11.42
C ILE A 330 -6.36 -0.95 -10.89
N LYS A 331 -5.64 -0.67 -9.78
CA LYS A 331 -4.74 -1.65 -9.16
C LYS A 331 -5.44 -2.98 -8.80
N PRO A 332 -6.58 -3.00 -8.07
CA PRO A 332 -7.30 -4.24 -7.81
C PRO A 332 -7.86 -4.90 -9.07
N MET A 333 -8.20 -4.13 -10.13
CA MET A 333 -8.61 -4.69 -11.43
C MET A 333 -7.46 -5.49 -12.07
N ALA A 334 -6.25 -4.91 -12.12
CA ALA A 334 -5.06 -5.60 -12.61
C ALA A 334 -4.78 -6.89 -11.82
N GLN A 335 -4.92 -6.85 -10.49
CA GLN A 335 -4.75 -8.03 -9.64
C GLN A 335 -5.83 -9.10 -9.88
N ALA A 336 -7.08 -8.70 -10.10
CA ALA A 336 -8.18 -9.61 -10.40
C ALA A 336 -7.98 -10.29 -11.77
N LEU A 337 -7.60 -9.53 -12.81
CA LEU A 337 -7.30 -10.05 -14.15
C LEU A 337 -6.10 -11.02 -14.12
N GLN A 338 -5.03 -10.66 -13.40
CA GLN A 338 -3.86 -11.51 -13.21
C GLN A 338 -4.24 -12.85 -12.54
N CYS A 339 -5.07 -12.79 -11.50
CA CYS A 339 -5.56 -14.01 -10.83
C CYS A 339 -6.44 -14.90 -11.72
N ARG A 340 -7.19 -14.31 -12.65
CA ARG A 340 -8.04 -15.02 -13.63
C ARG A 340 -7.27 -15.44 -14.87
N GLN A 341 -6.00 -15.04 -15.00
CA GLN A 341 -5.15 -15.24 -16.18
C GLN A 341 -5.72 -14.61 -17.47
N VAL A 342 -6.53 -13.55 -17.31
CA VAL A 342 -7.04 -12.75 -18.42
C VAL A 342 -5.96 -11.80 -18.91
N PRO A 343 -5.69 -11.73 -20.23
CA PRO A 343 -4.68 -10.82 -20.78
C PRO A 343 -5.02 -9.35 -20.49
N PHE A 344 -4.05 -8.58 -19.99
CA PHE A 344 -4.20 -7.16 -19.81
C PHE A 344 -2.86 -6.42 -19.91
N HIS A 345 -2.93 -5.11 -20.09
CA HIS A 345 -1.79 -4.22 -19.94
C HIS A 345 -2.20 -2.97 -19.18
N LEU A 346 -1.40 -2.57 -18.18
CA LEU A 346 -1.60 -1.37 -17.38
C LEU A 346 -0.70 -0.23 -17.89
N HIS A 347 -1.32 0.87 -18.30
CA HIS A 347 -0.65 2.14 -18.60
C HIS A 347 -0.85 3.10 -17.44
N TYR A 348 0.23 3.46 -16.73
CA TYR A 348 0.14 4.30 -15.54
C TYR A 348 0.96 5.57 -15.71
N ALA A 349 0.27 6.72 -15.69
CA ALA A 349 0.87 8.04 -15.81
C ALA A 349 0.87 8.81 -14.49
N GLY A 350 1.92 9.57 -14.26
CA GLY A 350 2.05 10.47 -13.12
C GLY A 350 3.00 11.62 -13.39
N ARG A 351 3.02 12.64 -12.52
CA ARG A 351 3.91 13.80 -12.70
C ARG A 351 5.37 13.37 -12.63
N THR A 352 5.74 12.67 -11.58
CA THR A 352 7.06 12.05 -11.39
C THR A 352 6.89 10.68 -10.75
N LEU A 353 7.87 9.80 -10.85
CA LEU A 353 7.81 8.47 -10.22
C LEU A 353 7.60 8.56 -8.69
N ALA A 354 8.22 9.54 -8.04
CA ALA A 354 8.07 9.77 -6.59
C ALA A 354 6.64 10.18 -6.17
N HIS A 355 5.82 10.69 -7.12
CA HIS A 355 4.43 11.06 -6.89
C HIS A 355 3.41 10.02 -7.38
N MET A 356 3.89 8.84 -7.79
CA MET A 356 3.03 7.74 -8.27
C MET A 356 2.84 6.71 -7.16
N PRO A 357 1.69 6.70 -6.46
CA PRO A 357 1.45 5.71 -5.41
C PRO A 357 1.48 4.28 -5.96
N PHE A 358 1.97 3.34 -5.16
CA PHE A 358 2.09 1.92 -5.46
C PHE A 358 3.05 1.56 -6.62
N GLN A 359 3.79 2.50 -7.19
CA GLN A 359 4.63 2.29 -8.37
C GLN A 359 5.60 1.10 -8.19
N ASP A 360 6.31 1.02 -7.08
CA ASP A 360 7.25 -0.07 -6.81
C ASP A 360 6.56 -1.44 -6.65
N ARG A 361 5.37 -1.47 -6.05
CA ARG A 361 4.58 -2.70 -5.91
C ARG A 361 4.09 -3.19 -7.27
N LEU A 362 3.56 -2.29 -8.10
CA LEU A 362 3.06 -2.62 -9.43
C LEU A 362 4.18 -3.11 -10.35
N ARG A 363 5.36 -2.47 -10.32
CA ARG A 363 6.54 -2.89 -11.10
C ARG A 363 6.95 -4.33 -10.77
N ARG A 364 6.94 -4.69 -9.49
CA ARG A 364 7.29 -6.04 -9.04
C ARG A 364 6.21 -7.07 -9.31
N ALA A 365 4.94 -6.70 -9.06
CA ALA A 365 3.82 -7.64 -9.17
C ALA A 365 3.39 -7.90 -10.62
N LEU A 366 3.51 -6.89 -11.51
CA LEU A 366 3.02 -6.92 -12.88
C LEU A 366 4.18 -6.85 -13.90
N HIS A 367 5.22 -7.65 -13.67
CA HIS A 367 6.40 -7.64 -14.54
C HIS A 367 6.01 -7.88 -16.01
N GLY A 368 6.36 -6.94 -16.91
CA GLY A 368 6.02 -7.00 -18.33
C GLY A 368 4.57 -6.61 -18.69
N GLN A 369 3.69 -6.42 -17.70
CA GLN A 369 2.29 -6.05 -17.91
C GLN A 369 1.95 -4.61 -17.51
N VAL A 370 2.97 -3.79 -17.19
CA VAL A 370 2.80 -2.40 -16.80
C VAL A 370 3.80 -1.48 -17.48
N SER A 371 3.32 -0.36 -18.01
CA SER A 371 4.11 0.74 -18.55
C SER A 371 3.92 2.00 -17.70
N PHE A 372 5.03 2.64 -17.30
CA PHE A 372 5.01 3.87 -16.51
C PHE A 372 5.37 5.07 -17.38
N TYR A 373 4.63 6.16 -17.21
CA TYR A 373 4.82 7.42 -17.93
C TYR A 373 4.98 8.57 -16.94
N SER A 374 6.10 9.26 -16.99
CA SER A 374 6.37 10.40 -16.11
C SER A 374 7.37 11.37 -16.72
N GLN A 375 7.46 12.58 -16.18
CA GLN A 375 8.45 13.56 -16.59
C GLN A 375 9.89 13.06 -16.35
N ASP A 376 10.13 12.30 -15.28
CA ASP A 376 11.45 11.74 -14.95
C ASP A 376 11.94 10.74 -15.99
N THR A 377 11.04 10.02 -16.61
CA THR A 377 11.36 9.02 -17.64
C THR A 377 11.38 9.60 -19.04
N ALA A 378 11.05 10.90 -19.19
CA ALA A 378 10.85 11.59 -20.46
C ALA A 378 9.88 10.85 -21.41
N THR A 379 9.01 9.99 -20.86
CA THR A 379 8.02 9.21 -21.60
C THR A 379 6.65 9.83 -21.44
N ARG A 380 5.98 10.06 -22.54
CA ARG A 380 4.59 10.52 -22.59
C ARG A 380 3.69 9.36 -22.99
N MET A 381 2.55 9.24 -22.33
CA MET A 381 1.52 8.29 -22.71
C MET A 381 0.90 8.72 -24.05
N ASP A 382 1.05 7.90 -25.08
CA ASP A 382 0.42 8.08 -26.39
C ASP A 382 -0.90 7.31 -26.42
N ILE A 383 -1.98 7.99 -26.05
CA ILE A 383 -3.32 7.39 -25.92
C ILE A 383 -3.80 6.86 -27.27
N ALA A 384 -3.60 7.62 -28.36
CA ALA A 384 -4.02 7.19 -29.70
C ALA A 384 -3.36 5.87 -30.11
N ASN A 385 -2.06 5.72 -29.85
CA ASN A 385 -1.33 4.50 -30.15
C ASN A 385 -1.76 3.33 -29.26
N ILE A 386 -1.98 3.58 -27.96
CA ILE A 386 -2.49 2.56 -27.01
C ILE A 386 -3.84 2.02 -27.49
N LEU A 387 -4.77 2.91 -27.87
CA LEU A 387 -6.09 2.53 -28.33
C LEU A 387 -6.05 1.77 -29.68
N LYS A 388 -5.17 2.18 -30.60
CA LYS A 388 -4.97 1.48 -31.88
C LYS A 388 -4.40 0.06 -31.72
N GLN A 389 -3.54 -0.14 -30.73
CA GLN A 389 -2.92 -1.43 -30.46
C GLN A 389 -3.78 -2.35 -29.56
N ALA A 390 -4.85 -1.81 -28.97
CA ALA A 390 -5.76 -2.58 -28.14
C ALA A 390 -6.43 -3.69 -28.95
N PRO A 391 -6.52 -4.93 -28.45
CA PRO A 391 -7.30 -5.98 -29.09
C PRO A 391 -8.72 -5.52 -29.42
N THR A 392 -9.26 -6.01 -30.53
CA THR A 392 -10.56 -5.53 -31.06
C THR A 392 -11.74 -5.76 -30.11
N ASP A 393 -11.65 -6.76 -29.26
CA ASP A 393 -12.63 -7.14 -28.24
C ASP A 393 -12.27 -6.65 -26.83
N ALA A 394 -11.10 -6.00 -26.65
CA ALA A 394 -10.66 -5.53 -25.35
C ALA A 394 -11.57 -4.45 -24.76
N LEU A 395 -11.79 -4.52 -23.46
CA LEU A 395 -12.38 -3.42 -22.67
C LEU A 395 -11.29 -2.48 -22.16
N ILE A 396 -11.58 -1.21 -22.18
CA ILE A 396 -10.66 -0.13 -21.83
C ILE A 396 -11.16 0.52 -20.54
N TYR A 397 -10.42 0.33 -19.42
CA TYR A 397 -10.75 0.89 -18.13
C TYR A 397 -9.87 2.11 -17.85
N VAL A 398 -10.49 3.23 -17.54
CA VAL A 398 -9.76 4.50 -17.34
C VAL A 398 -10.14 5.15 -16.03
N CYS A 399 -9.15 5.55 -15.22
CA CYS A 399 -9.37 6.39 -14.04
C CYS A 399 -8.19 7.36 -13.85
N GLY A 400 -8.49 8.63 -13.58
CA GLY A 400 -7.48 9.66 -13.41
C GLY A 400 -8.05 11.08 -13.48
N PRO A 401 -7.20 12.08 -13.69
CA PRO A 401 -7.64 13.47 -13.89
C PRO A 401 -8.60 13.59 -15.07
N ASN A 402 -9.56 14.52 -14.99
CA ASN A 402 -10.56 14.73 -16.05
C ASN A 402 -9.93 14.88 -17.44
N ARG A 403 -8.81 15.60 -17.53
CA ARG A 403 -8.09 15.77 -18.80
C ARG A 403 -7.66 14.42 -19.43
N LEU A 404 -7.23 13.46 -18.63
CA LEU A 404 -6.85 12.13 -19.15
C LEU A 404 -8.07 11.39 -19.68
N LEU A 405 -9.18 11.44 -18.93
CA LEU A 405 -10.42 10.78 -19.34
C LEU A 405 -10.98 11.40 -20.63
N ASP A 406 -11.02 12.72 -20.69
CA ASP A 406 -11.51 13.44 -21.86
C ASP A 406 -10.67 13.14 -23.11
N ASP A 407 -9.34 13.09 -22.97
CA ASP A 407 -8.42 12.73 -24.03
C ASP A 407 -8.64 11.28 -24.53
N VAL A 408 -8.85 10.33 -23.61
CA VAL A 408 -9.15 8.93 -24.00
C VAL A 408 -10.47 8.84 -24.76
N ILE A 409 -11.52 9.52 -24.29
CA ILE A 409 -12.84 9.53 -24.94
C ILE A 409 -12.75 10.18 -26.33
N GLU A 410 -12.08 11.32 -26.46
CA GLU A 410 -11.89 12.02 -27.72
C GLU A 410 -11.12 11.18 -28.74
N GLN A 411 -10.02 10.55 -28.32
CA GLN A 411 -9.23 9.67 -29.18
C GLN A 411 -10.00 8.42 -29.58
N ALA A 412 -10.78 7.82 -28.66
CA ALA A 412 -11.62 6.66 -28.97
C ALA A 412 -12.68 7.01 -30.02
N ASN A 413 -13.36 8.15 -29.90
CA ASN A 413 -14.33 8.65 -30.87
C ASN A 413 -13.68 8.90 -32.25
N THR A 414 -12.48 9.52 -32.25
CA THR A 414 -11.72 9.78 -33.47
C THR A 414 -11.33 8.48 -34.20
N LEU A 415 -11.05 7.43 -33.44
CA LEU A 415 -10.70 6.11 -33.98
C LEU A 415 -11.93 5.26 -34.32
N GLY A 416 -13.15 5.72 -34.06
CA GLY A 416 -14.39 4.99 -34.29
C GLY A 416 -14.55 3.77 -33.39
N LEU A 417 -13.97 3.78 -32.19
CA LEU A 417 -14.15 2.70 -31.21
C LEU A 417 -15.58 2.74 -30.67
N ASP A 418 -16.15 1.56 -30.45
CA ASP A 418 -17.45 1.43 -29.80
C ASP A 418 -17.40 2.00 -28.38
N GLU A 419 -18.28 2.94 -28.05
CA GLU A 419 -18.35 3.60 -26.75
C GLU A 419 -18.54 2.59 -25.61
N SER A 420 -19.23 1.49 -25.83
CA SER A 420 -19.45 0.42 -24.85
C SER A 420 -18.16 -0.28 -24.39
N ARG A 421 -17.08 -0.11 -25.13
CA ARG A 421 -15.75 -0.64 -24.76
C ARG A 421 -15.00 0.26 -23.78
N ILE A 422 -15.44 1.50 -23.59
CA ILE A 422 -14.76 2.50 -22.73
C ILE A 422 -15.50 2.58 -21.40
N VAL A 423 -14.88 2.08 -20.34
CA VAL A 423 -15.43 2.10 -18.98
C VAL A 423 -14.54 3.03 -18.15
N TYR A 424 -15.11 4.05 -17.54
CA TYR A 424 -14.29 5.02 -16.79
C TYR A 424 -14.94 5.47 -15.48
N GLU A 425 -14.09 5.90 -14.53
CA GLU A 425 -14.50 6.48 -13.26
C GLU A 425 -13.94 7.90 -13.12
N ARG A 426 -14.80 8.86 -12.76
CA ARG A 426 -14.44 10.24 -12.44
C ARG A 426 -14.51 10.47 -10.94
N PHE A 427 -13.43 10.97 -10.34
CA PHE A 427 -13.43 11.36 -8.92
C PHE A 427 -13.93 12.79 -8.69
N ILE A 428 -13.87 13.61 -9.71
CA ILE A 428 -14.30 15.01 -9.70
C ILE A 428 -15.34 15.19 -10.79
N PRO A 429 -16.47 15.87 -10.52
CA PRO A 429 -17.44 16.19 -11.56
C PRO A 429 -16.75 16.92 -12.75
N PRO A 430 -17.23 16.73 -13.97
CA PRO A 430 -16.71 17.46 -15.11
C PRO A 430 -16.90 18.98 -14.90
N THR A 431 -15.81 19.72 -14.92
CA THR A 431 -15.81 21.19 -14.79
C THR A 431 -16.11 21.80 -16.16
N LYS A 432 -17.38 21.86 -16.56
CA LYS A 432 -17.82 22.73 -17.64
C LYS A 432 -18.50 23.93 -17.00
N LEU A 433 -17.99 25.14 -17.25
CA LEU A 433 -18.76 26.36 -17.04
C LEU A 433 -20.01 26.24 -17.90
N ALA A 434 -21.15 26.12 -17.28
CA ALA A 434 -22.42 25.94 -17.94
C ALA A 434 -23.18 27.27 -17.91
N LYS A 435 -24.09 27.51 -18.86
CA LYS A 435 -24.94 28.70 -18.80
C LYS A 435 -25.82 28.64 -17.55
N PRO A 436 -26.07 29.78 -16.89
CA PRO A 436 -27.07 29.83 -15.83
C PRO A 436 -28.42 29.43 -16.39
N ILE A 437 -29.15 28.59 -15.65
CA ILE A 437 -30.48 28.11 -16.04
C ILE A 437 -31.49 28.33 -14.91
N THR A 438 -32.77 28.39 -15.24
CA THR A 438 -33.84 28.38 -14.25
C THR A 438 -34.44 26.99 -14.17
N VAL A 439 -34.46 26.41 -12.95
CA VAL A 439 -34.99 25.06 -12.71
C VAL A 439 -36.22 25.15 -11.81
N THR A 440 -37.33 24.56 -12.27
CA THR A 440 -38.55 24.38 -11.49
C THR A 440 -38.61 22.93 -10.98
N PHE A 441 -38.81 22.79 -9.69
CA PHE A 441 -39.00 21.50 -9.02
C PHE A 441 -40.49 21.31 -8.75
N ALA A 442 -41.16 20.49 -9.56
CA ALA A 442 -42.60 20.46 -9.67
C ALA A 442 -43.30 20.03 -8.38
N LYS A 443 -42.76 18.98 -7.65
CA LYS A 443 -43.34 18.50 -6.39
C LYS A 443 -43.10 19.47 -5.23
N SER A 444 -41.97 20.17 -5.25
CA SER A 444 -41.60 21.12 -4.19
C SER A 444 -42.18 22.52 -4.47
N GLU A 445 -42.80 22.76 -5.64
CA GLU A 445 -43.32 24.05 -6.11
C GLU A 445 -42.30 25.19 -6.02
N LYS A 446 -41.00 24.86 -6.11
CA LYS A 446 -39.87 25.80 -6.02
C LYS A 446 -39.24 26.03 -7.39
N THR A 447 -38.96 27.29 -7.70
CA THR A 447 -38.18 27.68 -8.89
C THR A 447 -36.91 28.39 -8.44
N ILE A 448 -35.75 27.92 -8.89
CA ILE A 448 -34.46 28.44 -8.51
C ILE A 448 -33.60 28.75 -9.75
N ARG A 449 -32.69 29.71 -9.62
CA ARG A 449 -31.69 30.01 -10.63
C ARG A 449 -30.39 29.30 -10.26
N VAL A 450 -29.97 28.34 -11.07
CA VAL A 450 -28.74 27.60 -10.93
C VAL A 450 -27.61 28.38 -11.63
N LYS A 451 -26.53 28.68 -10.90
CA LYS A 451 -25.37 29.43 -11.38
C LYS A 451 -24.51 28.62 -12.35
N GLU A 452 -23.57 29.30 -13.03
CA GLU A 452 -22.66 28.70 -14.01
C GLU A 452 -21.76 27.60 -13.39
N ASP A 453 -21.35 27.79 -12.14
CA ASP A 453 -20.41 26.94 -11.37
C ASP A 453 -21.09 26.00 -10.35
N GLU A 454 -22.43 25.93 -10.38
CA GLU A 454 -23.23 25.15 -9.41
C GLU A 454 -23.97 24.01 -10.12
N SER A 455 -23.99 22.79 -9.54
CA SER A 455 -24.83 21.70 -10.05
C SER A 455 -26.31 21.96 -9.73
N ILE A 456 -27.23 21.40 -10.55
CA ILE A 456 -28.66 21.45 -10.24
C ILE A 456 -28.96 20.78 -8.90
N LEU A 457 -28.24 19.69 -8.58
CA LEU A 457 -28.35 18.99 -7.30
C LEU A 457 -27.92 19.87 -6.13
N ASP A 458 -26.77 20.55 -6.22
CA ASP A 458 -26.30 21.40 -5.12
C ASP A 458 -27.22 22.60 -4.91
N ALA A 459 -27.73 23.17 -6.00
CA ALA A 459 -28.75 24.24 -5.93
C ALA A 459 -30.05 23.77 -5.27
N ALA A 460 -30.50 22.54 -5.56
CA ALA A 460 -31.66 21.92 -4.92
C ALA A 460 -31.43 21.71 -3.40
N ILE A 461 -30.29 21.17 -3.03
CA ILE A 461 -29.88 20.97 -1.61
C ILE A 461 -29.84 22.31 -0.86
N ASN A 462 -29.25 23.35 -1.47
CA ASN A 462 -29.15 24.69 -0.89
C ASN A 462 -30.53 25.37 -0.73
N ALA A 463 -31.52 24.94 -1.51
CA ALA A 463 -32.89 25.40 -1.42
C ALA A 463 -33.80 24.54 -0.55
N ASP A 464 -33.22 23.64 0.26
CA ASP A 464 -33.93 22.66 1.12
C ASP A 464 -34.97 21.85 0.33
N ILE A 465 -34.57 21.33 -0.83
CA ILE A 465 -35.33 20.37 -1.62
C ILE A 465 -34.79 18.98 -1.33
N ASP A 466 -35.66 18.07 -0.97
CA ASP A 466 -35.29 16.69 -0.66
C ASP A 466 -34.95 15.93 -1.94
N VAL A 467 -33.69 15.62 -2.15
CA VAL A 467 -33.16 14.90 -3.31
C VAL A 467 -32.28 13.75 -2.84
N LEU A 468 -32.60 12.56 -3.27
CA LEU A 468 -31.70 11.41 -3.04
C LEU A 468 -30.42 11.58 -3.87
N TYR A 469 -29.27 11.48 -3.24
CA TYR A 469 -27.98 11.51 -3.93
C TYR A 469 -26.91 10.66 -3.24
N SER A 470 -25.86 10.30 -3.99
CA SER A 470 -24.71 9.57 -3.47
C SER A 470 -23.40 10.08 -4.09
N CYS A 471 -22.99 9.64 -5.27
CA CYS A 471 -21.65 9.87 -5.83
C CYS A 471 -21.35 11.32 -6.24
N LYS A 472 -22.35 12.10 -6.62
CA LYS A 472 -22.23 13.46 -7.19
C LYS A 472 -21.39 13.56 -8.47
N THR A 473 -21.07 12.42 -9.11
CA THR A 473 -20.21 12.32 -10.30
C THR A 473 -20.91 11.72 -11.52
N GLY A 474 -22.24 11.50 -11.44
CA GLY A 474 -23.04 10.97 -12.54
C GLY A 474 -22.89 9.48 -12.80
N GLN A 475 -22.46 8.69 -11.80
CA GLN A 475 -22.14 7.27 -11.99
C GLN A 475 -23.08 6.31 -11.24
N CYS A 476 -23.80 6.76 -10.21
CA CYS A 476 -24.57 5.87 -9.32
C CYS A 476 -26.08 5.83 -9.59
N LYS A 477 -26.60 6.70 -10.46
CA LYS A 477 -28.04 6.82 -10.77
C LYS A 477 -28.92 7.23 -9.55
N THR A 478 -28.38 7.36 -8.34
CA THR A 478 -29.19 7.64 -7.12
C THR A 478 -29.95 8.96 -7.22
N CYS A 479 -29.40 9.97 -7.87
CA CYS A 479 -30.05 11.27 -8.04
C CYS A 479 -30.87 11.39 -9.34
N ALA A 480 -31.09 10.28 -10.07
CA ALA A 480 -31.83 10.33 -11.33
C ALA A 480 -33.27 10.79 -11.10
N VAL A 481 -33.70 11.75 -11.90
CA VAL A 481 -35.02 12.41 -11.82
C VAL A 481 -35.58 12.59 -13.20
N THR A 482 -36.91 12.53 -13.32
CA THR A 482 -37.61 12.73 -14.61
C THR A 482 -37.63 14.20 -14.99
N VAL A 483 -37.30 14.49 -16.23
CA VAL A 483 -37.49 15.81 -16.88
C VAL A 483 -38.91 15.92 -17.38
N LEU A 484 -39.67 16.87 -16.85
CA LEU A 484 -41.06 17.13 -17.24
C LEU A 484 -41.13 18.11 -18.41
N GLU A 485 -40.31 19.16 -18.38
CA GLU A 485 -40.21 20.15 -19.42
C GLU A 485 -38.76 20.61 -19.65
N GLY A 486 -38.42 20.95 -20.87
CA GLY A 486 -37.08 21.33 -21.28
C GLY A 486 -36.31 20.16 -21.89
N LYS A 487 -35.00 20.35 -22.13
CA LYS A 487 -34.14 19.33 -22.71
C LYS A 487 -32.85 19.21 -21.91
N ALA A 488 -32.59 18.02 -21.37
CA ALA A 488 -31.37 17.72 -20.62
C ALA A 488 -30.14 17.65 -21.55
N GLU A 489 -29.00 18.15 -21.06
CA GLU A 489 -27.67 17.87 -21.55
C GLU A 489 -27.05 16.82 -20.61
N HIS A 490 -26.92 15.59 -21.08
CA HIS A 490 -26.45 14.50 -20.28
C HIS A 490 -24.93 14.51 -20.18
N ASN A 491 -24.42 14.58 -18.93
CA ASN A 491 -23.00 14.45 -18.58
C ASN A 491 -22.76 13.25 -17.65
N ASP A 492 -23.79 12.44 -17.43
CA ASP A 492 -23.74 11.21 -16.65
C ASP A 492 -23.32 10.01 -17.50
N THR A 493 -22.82 8.96 -16.83
CA THR A 493 -22.42 7.68 -17.45
C THR A 493 -23.30 6.50 -17.02
N CYS A 494 -24.23 6.73 -16.12
CA CYS A 494 -25.03 5.66 -15.52
C CYS A 494 -26.40 5.48 -16.17
N LEU A 495 -26.87 6.42 -16.98
CA LEU A 495 -28.16 6.34 -17.66
C LEU A 495 -27.99 5.71 -19.04
N THR A 496 -28.77 4.68 -19.31
CA THR A 496 -28.88 4.06 -20.64
C THR A 496 -29.71 4.92 -21.59
N THR A 497 -29.63 4.65 -22.88
CA THR A 497 -30.51 5.29 -23.91
C THR A 497 -31.98 5.14 -23.55
N GLN A 498 -32.39 3.97 -23.03
CA GLN A 498 -33.75 3.75 -22.59
C GLN A 498 -34.14 4.65 -21.39
N ASP A 499 -33.25 4.83 -20.43
CA ASP A 499 -33.46 5.74 -19.28
C ASP A 499 -33.66 7.18 -19.74
N ARG A 500 -32.85 7.63 -20.70
CA ARG A 500 -32.85 9.01 -21.23
C ARG A 500 -34.05 9.28 -22.13
N ASP A 501 -34.27 8.41 -23.12
CA ASP A 501 -35.22 8.67 -24.21
C ASP A 501 -36.63 8.20 -23.86
N THR A 502 -36.79 7.08 -23.10
CA THR A 502 -38.10 6.52 -22.79
C THR A 502 -38.61 6.99 -21.44
N GLN A 503 -37.72 7.04 -20.41
CA GLN A 503 -38.11 7.44 -19.06
C GLN A 503 -37.87 8.92 -18.78
N GLY A 504 -37.20 9.64 -19.68
CA GLY A 504 -36.89 11.06 -19.55
C GLY A 504 -36.00 11.38 -18.35
N LEU A 505 -35.15 10.42 -17.89
CA LEU A 505 -34.33 10.61 -16.70
C LEU A 505 -33.10 11.49 -16.99
N MET A 506 -32.71 12.28 -15.99
CA MET A 506 -31.40 12.96 -15.94
C MET A 506 -30.79 12.87 -14.55
N CYS A 507 -29.46 13.00 -14.48
CA CYS A 507 -28.73 13.07 -13.20
C CYS A 507 -28.38 14.54 -12.89
N PRO A 508 -29.12 15.24 -11.99
CA PRO A 508 -28.92 16.66 -11.71
C PRO A 508 -27.58 16.99 -11.05
N CYS A 509 -26.82 15.99 -10.62
CA CYS A 509 -25.48 16.20 -10.03
C CYS A 509 -24.42 16.60 -11.05
N VAL A 510 -24.57 16.24 -12.34
CA VAL A 510 -23.59 16.53 -13.40
C VAL A 510 -24.23 17.02 -14.70
N SER A 511 -25.48 16.63 -14.96
CA SER A 511 -26.20 16.99 -16.18
C SER A 511 -26.79 18.40 -16.05
N ARG A 512 -26.98 19.08 -17.21
CA ARG A 512 -27.50 20.44 -17.30
C ARG A 512 -28.69 20.48 -18.28
N ALA A 513 -29.12 21.64 -18.65
CA ALA A 513 -30.10 21.81 -19.70
C ALA A 513 -29.49 22.50 -20.93
N THR A 514 -29.94 22.10 -22.09
CA THR A 514 -29.67 22.82 -23.34
C THR A 514 -30.62 24.01 -23.54
N THR A 515 -31.71 24.05 -22.75
CA THR A 515 -32.71 25.14 -22.70
C THR A 515 -32.46 26.06 -21.51
N ASP A 516 -32.93 27.30 -21.56
CA ASP A 516 -32.78 28.29 -20.48
C ASP A 516 -33.61 27.92 -19.24
N THR A 517 -34.62 27.05 -19.42
CA THR A 517 -35.51 26.58 -18.38
C THR A 517 -35.58 25.05 -18.38
N LEU A 518 -35.78 24.44 -17.20
CA LEU A 518 -35.95 23.02 -17.00
C LEU A 518 -36.97 22.78 -15.90
N THR A 519 -37.89 21.82 -16.08
CA THR A 519 -38.82 21.38 -15.03
C THR A 519 -38.53 19.93 -14.67
N LEU A 520 -38.29 19.64 -13.38
CA LEU A 520 -37.95 18.35 -12.85
C LEU A 520 -39.05 17.83 -11.91
N ASP A 521 -39.27 16.52 -11.90
CA ASP A 521 -40.24 15.82 -11.05
C ASP A 521 -39.71 15.61 -9.62
N LEU A 522 -39.39 16.73 -8.93
CA LEU A 522 -38.88 16.81 -7.56
C LEU A 522 -39.72 17.73 -6.68
#